data_342bd9497ca0af373747da54e2316565
#
_entry.id   342bd9497ca0af373747da54e2316565
#
_cell.length_a   1.000
_cell.length_b   1.000
_cell.length_c   1.000
_cell.angle_alpha   90.00
_cell.angle_beta   90.00
_cell.angle_gamma   90.00
#
_symmetry.space_group_name_H-M   'P 1'
#
loop_
_entity.id
_entity.type
_entity.pdbx_description
1 polymer ?
#
loop_
_entity_poly.entity_id
_entity_poly.type
_entity_poly.pdbx_seq_one_letter_code
_entity_poly.pdbx_strand_id
1 'polypeptide(L)'
;MDHCSCESRKALDTLKTARGQIDGIMRMIEEDRYCIDVSKQILSAAALLKKANITILRQHMNTCVTDAVEHGSGQEKIDEIVLILDKYME
;
A
#
# COMPACT_ATOMS: atom_id res chain seq x y z
N MET A 1 7.87 9.22 21.88
CA MET A 1 7.54 8.08 21.06
C MET A 1 8.07 8.27 19.65
N ASP A 2 8.85 7.32 19.21
CA ASP A 2 9.45 7.42 17.90
C ASP A 2 8.42 7.10 16.83
N HIS A 3 7.93 8.16 16.22
CA HIS A 3 6.94 8.03 15.16
C HIS A 3 7.61 8.35 13.83
N CYS A 4 7.75 7.34 13.00
CA CYS A 4 8.28 7.52 11.68
C CYS A 4 7.14 7.83 10.72
N SER A 5 7.06 9.07 10.28
CA SER A 5 6.01 9.52 9.39
C SER A 5 6.15 8.89 8.00
N CYS A 6 5.03 8.56 7.41
CA CYS A 6 5.00 8.08 6.03
C CYS A 6 4.95 9.28 5.08
N GLU A 7 6.07 9.57 4.44
CA GLU A 7 6.20 10.72 3.54
C GLU A 7 6.45 10.30 2.10
N SER A 8 5.74 9.26 1.64
CA SER A 8 5.95 8.75 0.29
C SER A 8 5.04 9.45 -0.72
N ARG A 9 5.60 10.37 -1.49
CA ARG A 9 4.90 10.97 -2.64
C ARG A 9 4.56 9.94 -3.69
N LYS A 10 5.45 8.98 -3.89
CA LYS A 10 5.24 7.91 -4.85
C LYS A 10 4.02 7.07 -4.51
N ALA A 11 3.89 6.69 -3.23
CA ALA A 11 2.73 5.93 -2.77
C ALA A 11 1.46 6.78 -2.85
N LEU A 12 1.55 8.06 -2.52
CA LEU A 12 0.41 8.96 -2.61
C LEU A 12 -0.10 9.07 -4.05
N ASP A 13 0.81 9.21 -5.01
CA ASP A 13 0.43 9.31 -6.42
C ASP A 13 -0.22 8.01 -6.91
N THR A 14 0.33 6.86 -6.49
CA THR A 14 -0.26 5.56 -6.81
C THR A 14 -1.67 5.43 -6.24
N LEU A 15 -1.87 5.89 -5.00
CA LEU A 15 -3.19 5.87 -4.37
C LEU A 15 -4.19 6.80 -5.07
N LYS A 16 -3.75 7.95 -5.55
CA LYS A 16 -4.61 8.84 -6.33
C LYS A 16 -5.07 8.17 -7.63
N THR A 17 -4.18 7.44 -8.28
CA THR A 17 -4.53 6.66 -9.48
C THR A 17 -5.54 5.57 -9.12
N ALA A 18 -5.32 4.85 -8.03
CA ALA A 18 -6.24 3.81 -7.57
C ALA A 18 -7.62 4.40 -7.25
N ARG A 19 -7.65 5.58 -6.64
CA ARG A 19 -8.91 6.27 -6.33
C ARG A 19 -9.72 6.53 -7.59
N GLY A 20 -9.06 7.01 -8.65
CA GLY A 20 -9.72 7.23 -9.94
C GLY A 20 -10.25 5.94 -10.54
N GLN A 21 -9.50 4.85 -10.42
CA GLN A 21 -9.96 3.54 -10.90
C GLN A 21 -11.17 3.05 -10.11
N ILE A 22 -11.18 3.26 -8.80
CA ILE A 22 -12.33 2.87 -7.96
C ILE A 22 -13.58 3.63 -8.39
N ASP A 23 -13.47 4.92 -8.65
CA ASP A 23 -14.59 5.72 -9.15
C ASP A 23 -15.11 5.17 -10.48
N GLY A 24 -14.20 4.80 -11.38
CA GLY A 24 -14.55 4.19 -12.66
C GLY A 24 -15.25 2.84 -12.50
N ILE A 25 -14.81 2.02 -11.55
CA ILE A 25 -15.41 0.72 -11.26
C ILE A 25 -16.85 0.91 -10.75
N MET A 26 -17.07 1.84 -9.85
CA MET A 26 -18.40 2.14 -9.35
C MET A 26 -19.33 2.56 -10.48
N ARG A 27 -18.84 3.37 -11.41
CA ARG A 27 -19.60 3.80 -12.58
C ARG A 27 -19.94 2.63 -13.48
N MET A 28 -19.00 1.69 -13.67
CA MET A 28 -19.26 0.48 -14.45
C MET A 28 -20.42 -0.33 -13.88
N ILE A 29 -20.45 -0.47 -12.56
CA ILE A 29 -21.53 -1.20 -11.87
C ILE A 29 -22.87 -0.47 -12.07
N GLU A 30 -22.87 0.85 -11.94
CA GLU A 30 -24.08 1.66 -12.14
C GLU A 30 -24.61 1.58 -13.57
N GLU A 31 -23.72 1.37 -14.55
CA GLU A 31 -24.06 1.25 -15.95
C GLU A 31 -24.33 -0.20 -16.38
N ASP A 32 -24.43 -1.11 -15.43
CA ASP A 32 -24.71 -2.53 -15.69
C ASP A 32 -23.68 -3.19 -16.62
N ARG A 33 -22.41 -2.82 -16.48
CA ARG A 33 -21.34 -3.42 -17.28
C ARG A 33 -21.14 -4.89 -16.89
N TYR A 34 -20.57 -5.64 -17.81
CA TYR A 34 -20.36 -7.08 -17.63
C TYR A 34 -19.50 -7.38 -16.40
N CYS A 35 -19.95 -8.31 -15.55
CA CYS A 35 -19.30 -8.62 -14.27
C CYS A 35 -17.83 -8.98 -14.39
N ILE A 36 -17.44 -9.71 -15.43
CA ILE A 36 -16.03 -10.10 -15.60
C ILE A 36 -15.16 -8.88 -15.89
N ASP A 37 -15.68 -7.92 -16.67
CA ASP A 37 -14.94 -6.68 -16.93
C ASP A 37 -14.77 -5.86 -15.65
N VAL A 38 -15.82 -5.80 -14.83
CA VAL A 38 -15.76 -5.14 -13.52
C VAL A 38 -14.71 -5.82 -12.62
N SER A 39 -14.74 -7.16 -12.59
CA SER A 39 -13.78 -7.94 -11.80
C SER A 39 -12.33 -7.65 -12.20
N LYS A 40 -12.06 -7.58 -13.50
CA LYS A 40 -10.73 -7.28 -14.02
C LYS A 40 -10.25 -5.89 -13.55
N GLN A 41 -11.15 -4.93 -13.55
CA GLN A 41 -10.82 -3.58 -13.08
C GLN A 41 -10.55 -3.55 -11.58
N ILE A 42 -11.29 -4.33 -10.81
CA ILE A 42 -11.06 -4.45 -9.37
C ILE A 42 -9.66 -5.04 -9.11
N LEU A 43 -9.27 -6.08 -9.85
CA LEU A 43 -7.95 -6.67 -9.70
C LEU A 43 -6.84 -5.68 -10.05
N SER A 44 -7.07 -4.83 -11.05
CA SER A 44 -6.13 -3.78 -11.42
C SER A 44 -5.95 -2.76 -10.29
N ALA A 45 -7.06 -2.33 -9.69
CA ALA A 45 -7.01 -1.40 -8.56
C ALA A 45 -6.32 -2.04 -7.35
N ALA A 46 -6.59 -3.32 -7.10
CA ALA A 46 -5.94 -4.05 -6.01
C ALA A 46 -4.42 -4.11 -6.21
N ALA A 47 -3.96 -4.29 -7.45
CA ALA A 47 -2.53 -4.30 -7.76
C ALA A 47 -1.87 -2.96 -7.45
N LEU A 48 -2.56 -1.84 -7.72
CA LEU A 48 -2.07 -0.51 -7.36
C LEU A 48 -1.96 -0.33 -5.85
N LEU A 49 -2.93 -0.85 -5.09
CA LEU A 49 -2.89 -0.77 -3.64
C LEU A 49 -1.71 -1.57 -3.08
N LYS A 50 -1.46 -2.76 -3.63
CA LYS A 50 -0.28 -3.55 -3.26
C LYS A 50 1.01 -2.82 -3.56
N LYS A 51 1.09 -2.19 -4.73
CA LYS A 51 2.27 -1.43 -5.13
C LYS A 51 2.52 -0.26 -4.18
N ALA A 52 1.48 0.47 -3.80
CA ALA A 52 1.60 1.57 -2.84
C ALA A 52 2.09 1.05 -1.49
N ASN A 53 1.57 -0.08 -1.03
CA ASN A 53 1.97 -0.68 0.23
C ASN A 53 3.45 -1.08 0.22
N ILE A 54 3.91 -1.72 -0.85
CA ILE A 54 5.32 -2.12 -0.99
C ILE A 54 6.22 -0.88 -1.01
N THR A 55 5.79 0.19 -1.68
CA THR A 55 6.54 1.45 -1.72
C THR A 55 6.71 2.03 -0.31
N ILE A 56 5.64 2.02 0.48
CA ILE A 56 5.66 2.51 1.87
C ILE A 56 6.57 1.65 2.74
N LEU A 57 6.45 0.32 2.64
CA LEU A 57 7.27 -0.59 3.43
C LEU A 57 8.76 -0.47 3.06
N ARG A 58 9.05 -0.30 1.78
CA ARG A 58 10.42 -0.12 1.32
C ARG A 58 11.01 1.17 1.85
N GLN A 59 10.25 2.25 1.84
CA GLN A 59 10.68 3.51 2.43
C GLN A 59 10.92 3.35 3.93
N HIS A 60 10.04 2.64 4.62
CA HIS A 60 10.17 2.38 6.06
C HIS A 60 11.49 1.63 6.36
N MET A 61 11.82 0.61 5.53
CA MET A 61 13.09 -0.10 5.67
C MET A 61 14.29 0.82 5.44
N ASN A 62 14.22 1.67 4.43
CA ASN A 62 15.36 2.50 4.04
C ASN A 62 15.59 3.70 4.97
N THR A 63 14.57 4.17 5.65
CA THR A 63 14.67 5.35 6.50
C THR A 63 14.45 5.02 7.98
N CYS A 64 13.26 4.55 8.31
CA CYS A 64 12.87 4.39 9.71
C CYS A 64 13.59 3.23 10.38
N VAL A 65 13.74 2.10 9.71
CA VAL A 65 14.43 0.93 10.28
C VAL A 65 15.93 1.23 10.40
N THR A 66 16.53 1.82 9.39
CA THR A 66 17.95 2.19 9.42
C THR A 66 18.22 3.14 10.56
N ASP A 67 17.40 4.17 10.73
CA ASP A 67 17.51 5.13 11.83
C ASP A 67 17.33 4.44 13.17
N ALA A 68 16.35 3.54 13.28
CA ALA A 68 16.09 2.79 14.52
C ALA A 68 17.26 1.86 14.87
N VAL A 69 17.91 1.25 13.88
CA VAL A 69 19.08 0.40 14.11
C VAL A 69 20.20 1.21 14.73
N GLU A 70 20.44 2.43 14.24
CA GLU A 70 21.45 3.32 14.80
C GLU A 70 21.14 3.71 16.25
N HIS A 71 19.87 3.69 16.64
CA HIS A 71 19.40 4.06 17.97
C HIS A 71 18.97 2.86 18.82
N GLY A 72 19.22 1.63 18.36
CA GLY A 72 18.98 0.42 19.13
C GLY A 72 17.54 -0.12 19.08
N SER A 73 16.68 0.37 18.23
CA SER A 73 15.29 -0.10 18.11
C SER A 73 14.94 -0.71 16.76
N GLY A 74 15.97 -1.18 16.03
CA GLY A 74 15.77 -1.75 14.70
C GLY A 74 14.90 -2.99 14.68
N GLN A 75 15.03 -3.85 15.70
CA GLN A 75 14.27 -5.08 15.77
C GLN A 75 12.76 -4.81 15.85
N GLU A 76 12.36 -3.82 16.63
CA GLU A 76 10.95 -3.44 16.74
C GLU A 76 10.37 -3.03 15.40
N LYS A 77 11.12 -2.27 14.61
CA LYS A 77 10.65 -1.80 13.30
C LYS A 77 10.56 -2.96 12.30
N ILE A 78 11.49 -3.89 12.36
CA ILE A 78 11.45 -5.10 11.54
C ILE A 78 10.25 -5.96 11.94
N ASP A 79 10.00 -6.13 13.23
CA ASP A 79 8.86 -6.91 13.73
C ASP A 79 7.53 -6.32 13.28
N GLU A 80 7.41 -4.99 13.21
CA GLU A 80 6.22 -4.33 12.68
C GLU A 80 5.95 -4.74 11.24
N ILE A 81 6.98 -4.77 10.41
CA ILE A 81 6.86 -5.16 9.00
C ILE A 81 6.48 -6.62 8.87
N VAL A 82 7.15 -7.49 9.63
CA VAL A 82 6.86 -8.93 9.62
C VAL A 82 5.42 -9.19 10.02
N LEU A 83 4.93 -8.49 11.02
CA LEU A 83 3.54 -8.62 11.48
C LEU A 83 2.54 -8.27 10.37
N ILE A 84 2.80 -7.20 9.63
CA ILE A 84 1.94 -6.80 8.51
C ILE A 84 1.96 -7.85 7.42
N LEU A 85 3.14 -8.36 7.06
CA LEU A 85 3.28 -9.36 6.01
C LEU A 85 2.58 -10.65 6.38
N ASP A 86 2.74 -11.10 7.63
CA ASP A 86 2.07 -12.32 8.10
C ASP A 86 0.55 -12.21 8.07
N LYS A 87 0.03 -11.03 8.38
CA LYS A 87 -1.41 -10.83 8.47
C LYS A 87 -2.09 -10.63 7.12
N TYR A 88 -1.42 -9.99 6.17
CA TYR A 88 -2.05 -9.52 4.93
C TYR A 88 -1.53 -10.16 3.65
N MET A 89 -0.48 -10.94 3.73
CA MET A 89 0.08 -11.60 2.53
C MET A 89 -0.10 -13.12 2.62
N GLU A 90 -1.31 -13.53 2.47
CA GLU A 90 -1.61 -14.96 2.34
C GLU A 90 -1.65 -15.37 0.86
#